data_3c1be517405117eb74773fecdc176789
#
_entry.id   3c1be517405117eb74773fecdc176789
#
_cell.length_a   1.000
_cell.length_b   1.000
_cell.length_c   1.000
_cell.angle_alpha   90.00
_cell.angle_beta   90.00
_cell.angle_gamma   90.00
#
_symmetry.space_group_name_H-M   'P 1'
#
loop_
_entity.id
_entity.type
_entity.pdbx_description
1 polymer ?
#
loop_
_entity_poly.entity_id
_entity_poly.type
_entity_poly.pdbx_seq_one_letter_code
_entity_poly.pdbx_strand_id
1 'polypeptide(L)'
;MATLKDVAKASGLTVGTVSRVLNNRGYISDKTREKVYQVMKELNYQPNEMARSLSKQKNNTIGIILPQIEHPYFAKVLGRLEKEASKRGYRTTVFVSKNKEEREEECIEMCKSARVAGVVLCSGCFGTEKFTGLDFPLITLERSIDQATSGIECDNYQGGVL
;
A
#
# COMPACT_ATOMS: atom_id res chain seq x y z
N MET A 1 -15.73 -21.93 -0.38
CA MET A 1 -15.19 -20.80 0.37
C MET A 1 -16.37 -19.97 0.84
N ALA A 2 -16.49 -19.66 2.14
CA ALA A 2 -17.59 -18.84 2.65
C ALA A 2 -17.56 -17.44 2.04
N THR A 3 -18.74 -16.84 1.84
CA THR A 3 -18.90 -15.52 1.26
C THR A 3 -19.47 -14.53 2.27
N LEU A 4 -19.43 -13.24 1.97
CA LEU A 4 -20.07 -12.22 2.80
C LEU A 4 -21.58 -12.47 2.98
N LYS A 5 -22.23 -13.05 1.97
CA LYS A 5 -23.64 -13.42 2.03
C LYS A 5 -23.89 -14.56 3.03
N ASP A 6 -22.98 -15.53 3.12
CA ASP A 6 -23.10 -16.63 4.07
C ASP A 6 -22.94 -16.15 5.51
N VAL A 7 -22.01 -15.21 5.76
CA VAL A 7 -21.85 -14.56 7.07
C VAL A 7 -23.14 -13.79 7.44
N ALA A 8 -23.72 -13.04 6.50
CA ALA A 8 -24.95 -12.31 6.72
C ALA A 8 -26.11 -13.25 7.09
N LYS A 9 -26.27 -14.34 6.32
CA LYS A 9 -27.30 -15.37 6.56
C LYS A 9 -27.12 -16.04 7.92
N ALA A 10 -25.91 -16.49 8.25
CA ALA A 10 -25.63 -17.18 9.51
C ALA A 10 -25.73 -16.24 10.74
N SER A 11 -25.41 -14.95 10.58
CA SER A 11 -25.58 -13.96 11.64
C SER A 11 -27.01 -13.42 11.76
N GLY A 12 -27.92 -13.73 10.84
CA GLY A 12 -29.26 -13.16 10.81
C GLY A 12 -29.28 -11.65 10.53
N LEU A 13 -28.26 -11.15 9.81
CA LEU A 13 -28.10 -9.73 9.51
C LEU A 13 -28.13 -9.49 8.01
N THR A 14 -28.32 -8.23 7.59
CA THR A 14 -28.19 -7.88 6.18
C THR A 14 -26.71 -7.82 5.76
N VAL A 15 -26.45 -8.08 4.49
CA VAL A 15 -25.10 -7.94 3.89
C VAL A 15 -24.54 -6.53 4.14
N GLY A 16 -25.39 -5.51 4.09
CA GLY A 16 -25.03 -4.12 4.37
C GLY A 16 -24.57 -3.92 5.83
N THR A 17 -25.23 -4.56 6.79
CA THR A 17 -24.85 -4.50 8.22
C THR A 17 -23.51 -5.18 8.43
N VAL A 18 -23.30 -6.39 7.90
CA VAL A 18 -22.00 -7.09 7.98
C VAL A 18 -20.90 -6.26 7.34
N SER A 19 -21.14 -5.69 6.16
CA SER A 19 -20.18 -4.80 5.50
C SER A 19 -19.84 -3.57 6.34
N ARG A 20 -20.80 -2.97 7.04
CA ARG A 20 -20.54 -1.83 7.95
C ARG A 20 -19.70 -2.25 9.15
N VAL A 21 -19.95 -3.43 9.75
CA VAL A 21 -19.10 -3.99 10.82
C VAL A 21 -17.68 -4.10 10.36
N LEU A 22 -17.45 -4.75 9.20
CA LEU A 22 -16.11 -5.00 8.65
C LEU A 22 -15.36 -3.72 8.27
N ASN A 23 -16.09 -2.70 7.83
CA ASN A 23 -15.50 -1.42 7.41
C ASN A 23 -15.49 -0.36 8.52
N ASN A 24 -15.93 -0.70 9.72
CA ASN A 24 -16.06 0.20 10.86
C ASN A 24 -16.83 1.49 10.52
N ARG A 25 -17.94 1.37 9.75
CA ARG A 25 -18.76 2.51 9.29
C ARG A 25 -20.06 2.61 10.06
N GLY A 26 -20.34 3.80 10.57
CA GLY A 26 -21.55 4.11 11.31
C GLY A 26 -21.60 3.49 12.72
N TYR A 27 -22.64 3.82 13.46
CA TYR A 27 -22.85 3.27 14.79
C TYR A 27 -23.35 1.82 14.70
N ILE A 28 -22.62 0.90 15.29
CA ILE A 28 -22.97 -0.53 15.39
C ILE A 28 -22.66 -0.97 16.81
N SER A 29 -23.65 -1.58 17.48
CA SER A 29 -23.50 -2.05 18.86
C SER A 29 -22.41 -3.13 18.95
N ASP A 30 -21.72 -3.17 20.09
CA ASP A 30 -20.65 -4.17 20.33
C ASP A 30 -21.20 -5.60 20.22
N LYS A 31 -22.40 -5.85 20.72
CA LYS A 31 -23.09 -7.13 20.58
C LYS A 31 -23.24 -7.58 19.12
N THR A 32 -23.53 -6.64 18.22
CA THR A 32 -23.64 -6.94 16.78
C THR A 32 -22.26 -7.23 16.17
N ARG A 33 -21.23 -6.51 16.60
CA ARG A 33 -19.85 -6.74 16.17
C ARG A 33 -19.35 -8.12 16.58
N GLU A 34 -19.51 -8.45 17.86
CA GLU A 34 -19.12 -9.76 18.41
C GLU A 34 -19.79 -10.90 17.66
N LYS A 35 -21.12 -10.80 17.43
CA LYS A 35 -21.87 -11.80 16.67
C LYS A 35 -21.30 -12.02 15.28
N VAL A 36 -21.00 -10.94 14.54
CA VAL A 36 -20.43 -11.03 13.20
C VAL A 36 -19.06 -11.69 13.23
N TYR A 37 -18.17 -11.27 14.14
CA TYR A 37 -16.82 -11.86 14.22
C TYR A 37 -16.85 -13.33 14.65
N GLN A 38 -17.76 -13.72 15.54
CA GLN A 38 -17.95 -15.11 15.92
C GLN A 38 -18.37 -15.97 14.72
N VAL A 39 -19.39 -15.55 13.96
CA VAL A 39 -19.86 -16.24 12.76
C VAL A 39 -18.74 -16.33 11.68
N MET A 40 -17.97 -15.27 11.53
CA MET A 40 -16.83 -15.29 10.62
C MET A 40 -15.80 -16.36 10.99
N LYS A 41 -15.52 -16.50 12.28
CA LYS A 41 -14.62 -17.53 12.82
C LYS A 41 -15.17 -18.92 12.58
N GLU A 42 -16.46 -19.16 12.86
CA GLU A 42 -17.15 -20.43 12.65
C GLU A 42 -17.14 -20.87 11.17
N LEU A 43 -17.38 -19.92 10.25
CA LEU A 43 -17.38 -20.17 8.81
C LEU A 43 -15.98 -20.13 8.17
N ASN A 44 -14.93 -19.89 8.97
CA ASN A 44 -13.57 -19.63 8.48
C ASN A 44 -13.57 -18.57 7.34
N TYR A 45 -14.41 -17.55 7.49
CA TYR A 45 -14.54 -16.48 6.51
C TYR A 45 -13.44 -15.44 6.72
N GLN A 46 -12.67 -15.18 5.70
CA GLN A 46 -11.74 -14.06 5.65
C GLN A 46 -12.25 -13.01 4.65
N PRO A 47 -12.32 -11.72 5.08
CA PRO A 47 -12.70 -10.66 4.15
C PRO A 47 -11.77 -10.64 2.94
N ASN A 48 -12.36 -10.65 1.75
CA ASN A 48 -11.57 -10.50 0.53
C ASN A 48 -11.11 -9.04 0.40
N GLU A 49 -9.83 -8.81 0.69
CA GLU A 49 -9.21 -7.48 0.60
C GLU A 49 -9.26 -6.90 -0.82
N MET A 50 -9.20 -7.75 -1.85
CA MET A 50 -9.33 -7.30 -3.24
C MET A 50 -10.73 -6.75 -3.51
N ALA A 51 -11.78 -7.41 -3.00
CA ALA A 51 -13.16 -6.90 -3.11
C ALA A 51 -13.37 -5.61 -2.30
N ARG A 52 -12.68 -5.46 -1.16
CA ARG A 52 -12.71 -4.23 -0.35
C ARG A 52 -11.99 -3.07 -1.05
N SER A 53 -10.84 -3.32 -1.65
CA SER A 53 -10.07 -2.30 -2.39
C SER A 53 -10.83 -1.82 -3.62
N LEU A 54 -11.53 -2.72 -4.33
CA LEU A 54 -12.43 -2.36 -5.44
C LEU A 54 -13.54 -1.40 -5.00
N SER A 55 -14.14 -1.63 -3.82
CA SER A 55 -15.20 -0.75 -3.30
C SER A 55 -14.69 0.60 -2.77
N LYS A 56 -13.42 0.70 -2.40
CA LYS A 56 -12.77 1.92 -1.88
C LYS A 56 -11.96 2.68 -2.95
N GLN A 57 -11.82 2.14 -4.15
CA GLN A 57 -10.98 2.65 -5.25
C GLN A 57 -9.47 2.82 -4.92
N LYS A 58 -9.05 2.49 -3.70
CA LYS A 58 -7.64 2.51 -3.25
C LYS A 58 -7.38 1.28 -2.38
N ASN A 59 -6.24 0.65 -2.55
CA ASN A 59 -5.79 -0.36 -1.61
C ASN A 59 -4.82 0.26 -0.58
N ASN A 60 -4.62 -0.39 0.57
CA ASN A 60 -3.69 0.06 1.59
C ASN A 60 -2.28 -0.47 1.32
N THR A 61 -1.82 -0.40 0.07
CA THR A 61 -0.50 -0.89 -0.33
C THR A 61 0.36 0.28 -0.80
N ILE A 62 1.58 0.36 -0.32
CA ILE A 62 2.61 1.30 -0.78
C ILE A 62 3.58 0.52 -1.66
N GLY A 63 3.80 1.01 -2.88
CA GLY A 63 4.86 0.53 -3.76
C GLY A 63 6.21 1.09 -3.33
N ILE A 64 7.23 0.25 -3.25
CA ILE A 64 8.62 0.69 -2.97
C ILE A 64 9.46 0.19 -4.15
N ILE A 65 10.02 1.13 -4.92
CA ILE A 65 10.84 0.81 -6.09
C ILE A 65 12.30 1.06 -5.71
N LEU A 66 13.12 0.00 -5.72
CA LEU A 66 14.53 0.00 -5.36
C LEU A 66 15.38 -0.40 -6.58
N PRO A 67 16.63 0.11 -6.69
CA PRO A 67 17.53 -0.38 -7.73
C PRO A 67 17.98 -1.83 -7.48
N GLN A 68 18.19 -2.17 -6.19
CA GLN A 68 18.65 -3.51 -5.76
C GLN A 68 18.35 -3.70 -4.27
N ILE A 69 18.12 -4.93 -3.84
CA ILE A 69 17.81 -5.26 -2.44
C ILE A 69 19.07 -5.55 -1.63
N GLU A 70 20.09 -6.10 -2.28
CA GLU A 70 21.29 -6.62 -1.63
C GLU A 70 22.17 -5.52 -1.02
N HIS A 71 22.06 -4.29 -1.50
CA HIS A 71 22.85 -3.18 -0.99
C HIS A 71 22.39 -2.79 0.43
N PRO A 72 23.29 -2.73 1.42
CA PRO A 72 22.94 -2.51 2.84
C PRO A 72 22.13 -1.24 3.09
N TYR A 73 22.34 -0.18 2.32
CA TYR A 73 21.58 1.06 2.41
C TYR A 73 20.10 0.81 2.09
N PHE A 74 19.80 0.20 0.92
CA PHE A 74 18.43 -0.05 0.50
C PHE A 74 17.73 -1.08 1.39
N ALA A 75 18.45 -2.08 1.90
CA ALA A 75 17.92 -3.03 2.86
C ALA A 75 17.48 -2.33 4.17
N LYS A 76 18.27 -1.39 4.67
CA LYS A 76 17.93 -0.59 5.87
C LYS A 76 16.75 0.35 5.61
N VAL A 77 16.74 1.04 4.47
CA VAL A 77 15.64 1.92 4.06
C VAL A 77 14.34 1.13 3.95
N LEU A 78 14.36 0.00 3.25
CA LEU A 78 13.21 -0.89 3.10
C LEU A 78 12.66 -1.35 4.45
N GLY A 79 13.52 -1.82 5.34
CA GLY A 79 13.09 -2.27 6.68
C GLY A 79 12.46 -1.16 7.52
N ARG A 80 12.93 0.10 7.37
CA ARG A 80 12.33 1.25 8.06
C ARG A 80 11.00 1.65 7.44
N LEU A 81 10.90 1.69 6.11
CA LEU A 81 9.67 2.00 5.39
C LEU A 81 8.57 0.96 5.70
N GLU A 82 8.90 -0.33 5.64
CA GLU A 82 7.97 -1.41 5.98
C GLU A 82 7.43 -1.26 7.40
N LYS A 83 8.32 -1.10 8.39
CA LYS A 83 7.95 -0.93 9.79
C LYS A 83 6.99 0.24 10.02
N GLU A 84 7.28 1.39 9.40
CA GLU A 84 6.41 2.58 9.55
C GLU A 84 5.10 2.48 8.76
N ALA A 85 5.11 1.84 7.60
CA ALA A 85 3.91 1.54 6.83
C ALA A 85 2.99 0.58 7.61
N SER A 86 3.53 -0.50 8.14
CA SER A 86 2.82 -1.51 8.91
C SER A 86 2.13 -0.92 10.15
N LYS A 87 2.82 -0.06 10.92
CA LYS A 87 2.24 0.66 12.06
C LYS A 87 1.00 1.49 11.68
N ARG A 88 0.93 1.97 10.45
CA ARG A 88 -0.18 2.80 9.91
C ARG A 88 -1.22 1.98 9.15
N GLY A 89 -1.13 0.64 9.20
CA GLY A 89 -2.06 -0.26 8.53
C GLY A 89 -1.86 -0.36 7.01
N TYR A 90 -0.68 0.05 6.50
CA TYR A 90 -0.30 -0.16 5.11
C TYR A 90 0.51 -1.43 4.95
N ARG A 91 0.39 -2.05 3.79
CA ARG A 91 1.27 -3.12 3.30
C ARG A 91 2.28 -2.52 2.35
N THR A 92 3.41 -3.18 2.16
CA THR A 92 4.41 -2.77 1.19
C THR A 92 4.55 -3.83 0.11
N THR A 93 4.72 -3.38 -1.13
CA THR A 93 5.13 -4.22 -2.26
C THR A 93 6.42 -3.66 -2.80
N VAL A 94 7.43 -4.53 -2.91
CA VAL A 94 8.76 -4.15 -3.36
C VAL A 94 8.95 -4.51 -4.83
N PHE A 95 9.46 -3.57 -5.59
CA PHE A 95 9.84 -3.73 -6.98
C PHE A 95 11.33 -3.43 -7.14
N VAL A 96 12.00 -4.15 -8.03
CA VAL A 96 13.44 -3.98 -8.29
C VAL A 96 13.64 -3.51 -9.72
N SER A 97 14.12 -2.27 -9.88
CA SER A 97 14.35 -1.64 -11.20
C SER A 97 15.68 -2.01 -11.85
N LYS A 98 16.66 -2.50 -11.06
CA LYS A 98 18.02 -2.82 -11.51
C LYS A 98 18.75 -1.64 -12.19
N ASN A 99 18.42 -0.41 -11.83
CA ASN A 99 18.90 0.82 -12.46
C ASN A 99 18.65 0.83 -13.98
N LYS A 100 17.51 0.28 -14.43
CA LYS A 100 17.10 0.29 -15.83
C LYS A 100 15.79 1.07 -15.98
N GLU A 101 15.76 1.96 -16.96
CA GLU A 101 14.60 2.81 -17.25
C GLU A 101 13.35 2.00 -17.54
N GLU A 102 13.46 1.09 -18.48
CA GLU A 102 12.36 0.22 -18.88
C GLU A 102 11.74 -0.53 -17.68
N ARG A 103 12.61 -1.01 -16.77
CA ARG A 103 12.14 -1.71 -15.56
C ARG A 103 11.49 -0.78 -14.55
N GLU A 104 11.95 0.45 -14.46
CA GLU A 104 11.34 1.46 -13.58
C GLU A 104 9.94 1.82 -14.08
N GLU A 105 9.77 1.98 -15.40
CA GLU A 105 8.47 2.17 -16.04
C GLU A 105 7.53 1.00 -15.80
N GLU A 106 7.99 -0.23 -16.02
CA GLU A 106 7.22 -1.44 -15.72
C GLU A 106 6.75 -1.46 -14.27
N CYS A 107 7.63 -1.11 -13.32
CA CYS A 107 7.28 -1.05 -11.89
C CYS A 107 6.19 0.00 -11.61
N ILE A 108 6.26 1.16 -12.24
CA ILE A 108 5.23 2.21 -12.12
C ILE A 108 3.89 1.74 -12.71
N GLU A 109 3.90 1.12 -13.89
CA GLU A 109 2.68 0.58 -14.48
C GLU A 109 2.05 -0.54 -13.63
N MET A 110 2.88 -1.39 -12.99
CA MET A 110 2.40 -2.35 -12.01
C MET A 110 1.74 -1.67 -10.81
N CYS A 111 2.32 -0.57 -10.31
CA CYS A 111 1.74 0.22 -9.23
C CYS A 111 0.39 0.86 -9.61
N LYS A 112 0.27 1.39 -10.85
CA LYS A 112 -1.00 1.91 -11.40
C LYS A 112 -2.05 0.81 -11.47
N SER A 113 -1.71 -0.32 -12.07
CA SER A 113 -2.61 -1.48 -12.21
C SER A 113 -3.08 -2.01 -10.86
N ALA A 114 -2.19 -2.05 -9.87
CA ALA A 114 -2.48 -2.47 -8.50
C ALA A 114 -3.23 -1.41 -7.68
N ARG A 115 -3.41 -0.18 -8.20
CA ARG A 115 -4.03 0.96 -7.51
C ARG A 115 -3.43 1.20 -6.12
N VAL A 116 -2.12 1.27 -6.05
CA VAL A 116 -1.42 1.49 -4.77
C VAL A 116 -1.80 2.84 -4.15
N ALA A 117 -1.69 2.95 -2.83
CA ALA A 117 -1.97 4.19 -2.11
C ALA A 117 -0.91 5.28 -2.34
N GLY A 118 0.30 4.88 -2.71
CA GLY A 118 1.42 5.75 -3.01
C GLY A 118 2.66 4.95 -3.37
N VAL A 119 3.69 5.63 -3.87
CA VAL A 119 4.96 5.01 -4.26
C VAL A 119 6.12 5.75 -3.61
N VAL A 120 7.10 4.99 -3.12
CA VAL A 120 8.43 5.48 -2.73
C VAL A 120 9.42 5.00 -3.77
N LEU A 121 10.03 5.93 -4.50
CA LEU A 121 11.00 5.68 -5.55
C LEU A 121 12.40 5.95 -5.01
N CYS A 122 13.22 4.90 -4.90
CA CYS A 122 14.60 4.96 -4.42
C CYS A 122 15.62 4.75 -5.55
N SER A 123 15.15 4.59 -6.78
CA SER A 123 15.99 4.47 -7.97
C SER A 123 16.12 5.82 -8.66
N GLY A 124 17.25 6.09 -9.28
CA GLY A 124 17.62 7.40 -9.80
C GLY A 124 17.89 7.43 -11.30
N CYS A 125 17.17 6.63 -12.11
CA CYS A 125 17.60 6.47 -13.51
C CYS A 125 17.11 7.56 -14.47
N PHE A 126 15.95 8.24 -14.25
CA PHE A 126 15.30 8.93 -15.38
C PHE A 126 14.67 10.27 -15.09
N GLY A 127 14.40 10.98 -16.24
CA GLY A 127 13.83 12.30 -16.31
C GLY A 127 12.41 12.39 -15.77
N THR A 128 12.03 13.62 -15.50
CA THR A 128 10.81 14.00 -14.77
C THR A 128 9.52 13.78 -15.55
N GLU A 129 9.61 13.70 -16.88
CA GLU A 129 8.44 13.73 -17.77
C GLU A 129 7.53 12.51 -17.63
N LYS A 130 8.10 11.36 -17.24
CA LYS A 130 7.37 10.08 -17.14
C LYS A 130 6.55 9.91 -15.87
N PHE A 131 6.73 10.78 -14.89
CA PHE A 131 6.03 10.72 -13.61
C PHE A 131 4.87 11.72 -13.50
N THR A 132 4.54 12.40 -14.60
CA THR A 132 3.39 13.30 -14.66
C THR A 132 2.08 12.52 -14.77
N GLY A 133 1.03 13.01 -14.14
CA GLY A 133 -0.31 12.40 -14.24
C GLY A 133 -0.51 11.10 -13.48
N LEU A 134 0.27 10.85 -12.42
CA LEU A 134 0.05 9.71 -11.53
C LEU A 134 -1.19 9.89 -10.66
N ASP A 135 -2.03 8.86 -10.56
CA ASP A 135 -3.22 8.83 -9.72
C ASP A 135 -2.91 8.61 -8.22
N PHE A 136 -1.64 8.58 -7.85
CA PHE A 136 -1.15 8.36 -6.49
C PHE A 136 0.05 9.28 -6.18
N PRO A 137 0.26 9.61 -4.89
CA PRO A 137 1.43 10.38 -4.47
C PRO A 137 2.72 9.61 -4.71
N LEU A 138 3.74 10.30 -5.21
CA LEU A 138 5.09 9.79 -5.41
C LEU A 138 6.05 10.55 -4.48
N ILE A 139 6.86 9.80 -3.74
CA ILE A 139 7.98 10.32 -2.94
C ILE A 139 9.27 9.75 -3.50
N THR A 140 10.26 10.59 -3.71
CA THR A 140 11.60 10.17 -4.17
C THR A 140 12.62 10.26 -3.04
N LEU A 141 13.58 9.32 -3.03
CA LEU A 141 14.73 9.35 -2.14
C LEU A 141 15.99 9.64 -2.95
N GLU A 142 16.83 10.55 -2.44
CA GLU A 142 18.10 10.97 -3.06
C GLU A 142 17.93 11.52 -4.47
N ARG A 143 16.76 12.07 -4.78
CA ARG A 143 16.45 12.62 -6.08
C ARG A 143 15.29 13.62 -6.00
N SER A 144 15.48 14.79 -6.59
CA SER A 144 14.41 15.72 -6.90
C SER A 144 13.97 15.52 -8.35
N ILE A 145 12.67 15.29 -8.57
CA ILE A 145 12.12 15.09 -9.92
C ILE A 145 11.57 16.39 -10.47
N ASP A 146 10.71 17.06 -9.72
CA ASP A 146 10.17 18.40 -10.01
C ASP A 146 9.58 19.03 -8.73
N GLN A 147 9.03 20.25 -8.86
CA GLN A 147 8.42 20.96 -7.74
C GLN A 147 7.11 20.31 -7.23
N ALA A 148 6.49 19.44 -8.01
CA ALA A 148 5.24 18.76 -7.67
C ALA A 148 5.47 17.42 -6.94
N THR A 149 6.69 16.91 -6.95
CA THR A 149 7.07 15.63 -6.34
C THR A 149 7.79 15.89 -5.02
N SER A 150 7.39 15.20 -3.97
CA SER A 150 8.09 15.30 -2.67
C SER A 150 9.38 14.49 -2.72
N GLY A 151 10.51 15.17 -2.76
CA GLY A 151 11.85 14.57 -2.67
C GLY A 151 12.39 14.62 -1.24
N ILE A 152 13.07 13.57 -0.84
CA ILE A 152 13.87 13.49 0.39
C ILE A 152 15.32 13.28 -0.04
N GLU A 153 16.17 14.25 0.27
CA GLU A 153 17.60 14.22 -0.05
C GLU A 153 18.42 14.30 1.23
N CYS A 154 19.54 13.58 1.29
CA CYS A 154 20.50 13.71 2.36
C CYS A 154 21.51 14.81 2.03
N ASP A 155 21.94 15.56 3.02
CA ASP A 155 23.10 16.44 2.87
C ASP A 155 24.38 15.59 2.88
N ASN A 156 24.68 15.04 1.69
CA ASN A 156 25.85 14.16 1.51
C ASN A 156 27.18 14.90 1.66
N TYR A 157 27.20 16.24 1.53
CA TYR A 157 28.40 17.04 1.75
C TYR A 157 28.73 17.12 3.23
N GLN A 158 27.75 17.43 4.08
CA GLN A 158 27.96 17.43 5.53
C GLN A 158 28.19 16.03 6.08
N GLY A 159 27.52 15.02 5.55
CA GLY A 159 27.73 13.62 5.93
C GLY A 159 29.12 13.08 5.59
N GLY A 160 29.83 13.67 4.64
CA GLY A 160 31.20 13.29 4.27
C GLY A 160 32.30 14.04 5.04
N VAL A 161 31.94 15.06 5.81
CA VAL A 161 32.89 15.88 6.61
C VAL A 161 32.99 15.39 8.06
N LEU A 162 32.09 14.51 8.50
CA LEU A 162 32.06 13.86 9.81
C LEU A 162 32.86 12.55 9.80
#